data_2d10707d70925280305390cc43b217e6
#
_entry.id   2d10707d70925280305390cc43b217e6
#
_cell.length_a   1.000
_cell.length_b   1.000
_cell.length_c   1.000
_cell.angle_alpha   90.00
_cell.angle_beta   90.00
_cell.angle_gamma   90.00
#
_symmetry.space_group_name_H-M   'P 1'
#
loop_
_entity.id
_entity.type
_entity.pdbx_description
1 polymer ?
#
loop_
_entity_poly.entity_id
_entity_poly.type
_entity_poly.pdbx_seq_one_letter_code
_entity_poly.pdbx_strand_id
1 'polypeptide(L)'
;NWKLVTENFQEYYHLGWVHTELAKVSRVADHYRYQGPGMYCGRTTTPVSGDERDDWLRLPAADGLDPSDSVSGRFIALFPNVILSVLPNHIWLMRLDPIAPGLTRETCTMLTPAPIERDAHIDTRDFWLSVNAEDIDIVERAQRGLTRGAVPPGPLSPRFEEPLNRFHRMLADCMTLDSLADLPIPAGDDPNDPDARWGAAENPTPPTIDIAR
;
A
#
# COMPACT_ATOMS: atom_id res chain seq x y z
N ASN A 1 11.71 12.23 0.38
CA ASN A 1 11.73 11.81 1.79
C ASN A 1 11.05 10.47 1.92
N TRP A 2 11.68 9.50 2.61
CA TRP A 2 11.18 8.13 2.76
C TRP A 2 9.76 8.05 3.35
N LYS A 3 9.40 9.00 4.22
CA LYS A 3 8.05 9.06 4.79
C LYS A 3 7.00 9.36 3.72
N LEU A 4 7.30 10.25 2.77
CA LEU A 4 6.39 10.54 1.66
C LEU A 4 6.17 9.33 0.75
N VAL A 5 7.18 8.48 0.56
CA VAL A 5 7.02 7.23 -0.19
C VAL A 5 6.04 6.31 0.52
N THR A 6 6.18 6.18 1.85
CA THR A 6 5.22 5.39 2.65
C THR A 6 3.83 6.01 2.67
N GLU A 7 3.72 7.34 2.77
CA GLU A 7 2.45 8.07 2.72
C GLU A 7 1.74 7.83 1.38
N ASN A 8 2.43 7.99 0.26
CA ASN A 8 1.90 7.71 -1.07
C ASN A 8 1.44 6.25 -1.20
N PHE A 9 2.22 5.32 -0.68
CA PHE A 9 1.87 3.90 -0.72
C PHE A 9 0.65 3.55 0.15
N GLN A 10 0.32 4.31 1.19
CA GLN A 10 -0.76 4.00 2.14
C GLN A 10 -2.04 4.81 1.95
N GLU A 11 -2.04 5.83 1.11
CA GLU A 11 -3.27 6.44 0.60
C GLU A 11 -3.60 5.88 -0.78
N TYR A 12 -4.82 6.00 -1.24
CA TYR A 12 -5.23 5.45 -2.54
C TYR A 12 -6.03 6.41 -3.42
N TYR A 13 -5.95 7.71 -3.14
CA TYR A 13 -6.53 8.73 -4.02
C TYR A 13 -5.84 8.80 -5.37
N HIS A 14 -4.50 8.70 -5.37
CA HIS A 14 -3.71 8.88 -6.57
C HIS A 14 -3.88 7.77 -7.61
N LEU A 15 -4.37 6.57 -7.20
CA LEU A 15 -4.50 5.42 -8.09
C LEU A 15 -5.18 5.75 -9.42
N GLY A 16 -6.32 6.43 -9.38
CA GLY A 16 -7.07 6.76 -10.59
C GLY A 16 -6.46 7.88 -11.44
N TRP A 17 -5.49 8.62 -10.90
CA TRP A 17 -4.90 9.79 -11.58
C TRP A 17 -3.46 9.56 -12.02
N VAL A 18 -2.72 8.77 -11.27
CA VAL A 18 -1.30 8.50 -11.48
C VAL A 18 -1.12 7.17 -12.21
N HIS A 19 -1.77 6.11 -11.75
CA HIS A 19 -1.62 4.76 -12.25
C HIS A 19 -2.76 4.35 -13.18
N THR A 20 -2.82 4.92 -14.37
CA THR A 20 -3.93 4.68 -15.30
C THR A 20 -4.07 3.22 -15.72
N GLU A 21 -2.97 2.47 -15.82
CA GLU A 21 -3.00 1.05 -16.16
C GLU A 21 -3.36 0.19 -14.92
N LEU A 22 -2.77 0.48 -13.77
CA LEU A 22 -3.10 -0.22 -12.53
C LEU A 22 -4.57 0.01 -12.13
N ALA A 23 -5.11 1.20 -12.36
CA ALA A 23 -6.50 1.53 -12.05
C ALA A 23 -7.53 0.70 -12.83
N LYS A 24 -7.15 0.11 -13.95
CA LYS A 24 -8.03 -0.82 -14.71
C LYS A 24 -8.29 -2.11 -13.95
N VAL A 25 -7.31 -2.58 -13.18
CA VAL A 25 -7.36 -3.85 -12.44
C VAL A 25 -7.45 -3.67 -10.92
N SER A 26 -7.26 -2.45 -10.41
CA SER A 26 -7.26 -2.12 -8.98
C SER A 26 -8.01 -0.81 -8.75
N ARG A 27 -9.34 -0.90 -8.59
CA ARG A 27 -10.17 0.30 -8.42
C ARG A 27 -10.11 0.82 -6.99
N VAL A 28 -10.13 2.14 -6.82
CA VAL A 28 -10.14 2.80 -5.51
C VAL A 28 -11.28 2.29 -4.60
N ALA A 29 -12.44 1.97 -5.19
CA ALA A 29 -13.60 1.48 -4.45
C ALA A 29 -13.37 0.10 -3.81
N ASP A 30 -12.45 -0.69 -4.35
CA ASP A 30 -12.17 -2.06 -3.92
C ASP A 30 -11.06 -2.12 -2.86
N HIS A 31 -10.59 -0.95 -2.39
CA HIS A 31 -9.57 -0.85 -1.36
C HIS A 31 -10.18 -0.60 0.01
N TYR A 32 -9.70 -1.32 1.01
CA TYR A 32 -10.06 -1.12 2.41
C TYR A 32 -8.84 -1.30 3.30
N ARG A 33 -8.91 -0.77 4.51
CA ARG A 33 -7.83 -0.92 5.47
C ARG A 33 -7.60 -2.39 5.86
N TYR A 34 -6.36 -2.70 6.17
CA TYR A 34 -5.91 -3.99 6.65
C TYR A 34 -4.95 -3.76 7.81
N GLN A 35 -5.47 -3.81 9.05
CA GLN A 35 -4.76 -3.38 10.24
C GLN A 35 -5.06 -4.30 11.42
N GLY A 36 -4.20 -5.27 11.67
CA GLY A 36 -4.19 -6.07 12.90
C GLY A 36 -3.23 -5.49 13.94
N PRO A 37 -3.03 -6.17 15.08
CA PRO A 37 -2.03 -5.79 16.07
C PRO A 37 -0.62 -5.83 15.47
N GLY A 38 0.21 -4.81 15.74
CA GLY A 38 1.59 -4.80 15.30
C GLY A 38 2.06 -3.45 14.72
N MET A 39 3.35 -3.34 14.50
CA MET A 39 4.02 -2.15 13.95
C MET A 39 3.91 -2.15 12.42
N TYR A 40 2.70 -2.05 11.90
CA TYR A 40 2.43 -1.93 10.48
C TYR A 40 1.11 -1.20 10.24
N CYS A 41 0.91 -0.75 9.04
CA CYS A 41 -0.37 -0.31 8.52
C CYS A 41 -0.54 -0.87 7.11
N GLY A 42 -1.76 -0.93 6.62
CA GLY A 42 -1.97 -1.50 5.31
C GLY A 42 -3.41 -1.40 4.83
N ARG A 43 -3.53 -1.79 3.59
CA ARG A 43 -4.81 -1.92 2.90
C ARG A 43 -4.86 -3.26 2.17
N THR A 44 -6.06 -3.74 1.92
CA THR A 44 -6.34 -4.84 1.01
C THR A 44 -7.10 -4.35 -0.20
N THR A 45 -6.97 -5.02 -1.32
CA THR A 45 -7.79 -4.81 -2.52
C THR A 45 -8.22 -6.14 -3.08
N THR A 46 -9.44 -6.20 -3.59
CA THR A 46 -9.90 -7.36 -4.36
C THR A 46 -9.76 -7.00 -5.85
N PRO A 47 -9.01 -7.77 -6.63
CA PRO A 47 -8.85 -7.52 -8.05
C PRO A 47 -10.18 -7.49 -8.79
N VAL A 48 -10.24 -6.72 -9.84
CA VAL A 48 -11.36 -6.73 -10.79
C VAL A 48 -11.51 -8.14 -11.37
N SER A 49 -12.74 -8.62 -11.52
CA SER A 49 -13.03 -9.91 -12.15
C SER A 49 -13.10 -9.78 -13.67
N GLY A 50 -12.74 -10.84 -14.42
CA GLY A 50 -12.81 -10.92 -15.86
C GLY A 50 -11.45 -10.93 -16.54
N ASP A 51 -11.42 -10.71 -17.85
CA ASP A 51 -10.21 -10.79 -18.69
C ASP A 51 -9.14 -9.74 -18.30
N GLU A 52 -9.55 -8.66 -17.62
CA GLU A 52 -8.65 -7.64 -17.08
C GLU A 52 -7.80 -8.13 -15.90
N ARG A 53 -8.10 -9.31 -15.33
CA ARG A 53 -7.29 -9.94 -14.28
C ARG A 53 -5.95 -10.47 -14.79
N ASP A 54 -5.88 -10.80 -16.07
CA ASP A 54 -4.77 -11.58 -16.62
C ASP A 54 -3.45 -10.82 -16.65
N ASP A 55 -3.48 -9.48 -16.60
CA ASP A 55 -2.28 -8.69 -16.79
C ASP A 55 -1.36 -8.60 -15.56
N TRP A 56 -1.85 -8.56 -14.34
CA TRP A 56 -1.01 -8.48 -13.14
C TRP A 56 -0.94 -9.79 -12.33
N LEU A 57 -1.78 -10.76 -12.67
CA LEU A 57 -1.75 -12.11 -12.11
C LEU A 57 -1.25 -13.15 -13.13
N ARG A 58 -0.34 -12.76 -14.01
CA ARG A 58 0.24 -13.67 -15.04
C ARG A 58 1.02 -14.84 -14.46
N LEU A 59 1.56 -14.68 -13.25
CA LEU A 59 2.25 -15.75 -12.55
C LEU A 59 1.24 -16.71 -11.91
N PRO A 60 1.57 -18.00 -11.82
CA PRO A 60 0.73 -18.95 -11.11
C PRO A 60 0.63 -18.57 -9.63
N ALA A 61 -0.57 -18.64 -9.07
CA ALA A 61 -0.78 -18.41 -7.64
C ALA A 61 -0.04 -19.44 -6.79
N ALA A 62 0.29 -19.05 -5.56
CA ALA A 62 0.85 -19.97 -4.58
C ALA A 62 -0.16 -21.08 -4.24
N ASP A 63 0.36 -22.28 -3.97
CA ASP A 63 -0.44 -23.39 -3.51
C ASP A 63 -0.97 -23.17 -2.08
N GLY A 64 -2.17 -23.63 -1.79
CA GLY A 64 -2.73 -23.64 -0.44
C GLY A 64 -3.26 -22.31 0.06
N LEU A 65 -3.47 -21.33 -0.81
CA LEU A 65 -4.13 -20.07 -0.44
C LEU A 65 -5.61 -20.30 -0.12
N ASP A 66 -6.08 -19.57 0.89
CA ASP A 66 -7.53 -19.47 1.11
C ASP A 66 -8.23 -18.80 -0.09
N PRO A 67 -9.52 -19.13 -0.36
CA PRO A 67 -10.25 -18.56 -1.50
C PRO A 67 -10.24 -17.03 -1.54
N SER A 68 -10.32 -16.38 -0.39
CA SER A 68 -10.24 -14.91 -0.28
C SER A 68 -8.85 -14.36 -0.63
N ASP A 69 -7.80 -15.09 -0.28
CA ASP A 69 -6.42 -14.68 -0.53
C ASP A 69 -6.02 -14.89 -1.99
N SER A 70 -6.65 -15.88 -2.66
CA SER A 70 -6.41 -16.14 -4.08
C SER A 70 -6.90 -15.04 -5.02
N VAL A 71 -7.73 -14.12 -4.52
CA VAL A 71 -8.32 -13.02 -5.30
C VAL A 71 -8.03 -11.63 -4.73
N SER A 72 -7.23 -11.54 -3.67
CA SER A 72 -6.95 -10.28 -2.98
C SER A 72 -5.47 -9.96 -2.96
N GLY A 73 -5.13 -8.68 -3.06
CA GLY A 73 -3.80 -8.15 -2.78
C GLY A 73 -3.77 -7.42 -1.44
N ARG A 74 -2.63 -7.44 -0.75
CA ARG A 74 -2.40 -6.66 0.46
C ARG A 74 -1.20 -5.75 0.27
N PHE A 75 -1.39 -4.48 0.59
CA PHE A 75 -0.38 -3.44 0.49
C PHE A 75 -0.05 -2.96 1.89
N ILE A 76 1.10 -3.36 2.40
CA ILE A 76 1.46 -3.25 3.81
C ILE A 76 2.72 -2.41 3.95
N ALA A 77 2.69 -1.43 4.84
CA ALA A 77 3.88 -0.74 5.30
C ALA A 77 4.28 -1.29 6.68
N LEU A 78 5.35 -2.07 6.71
CA LEU A 78 6.01 -2.50 7.93
C LEU A 78 6.86 -1.35 8.45
N PHE A 79 6.53 -0.89 9.64
CA PHE A 79 7.24 0.23 10.24
C PHE A 79 8.69 -0.14 10.60
N PRO A 80 9.68 0.71 10.36
CA PRO A 80 9.49 2.07 9.83
C PRO A 80 9.51 2.18 8.30
N ASN A 81 10.21 1.33 7.55
CA ASN A 81 10.69 1.66 6.21
C ASN A 81 10.70 0.49 5.22
N VAL A 82 9.84 -0.50 5.41
CA VAL A 82 9.64 -1.59 4.46
C VAL A 82 8.20 -1.59 3.99
N ILE A 83 7.99 -1.62 2.68
CA ILE A 83 6.66 -1.72 2.09
C ILE A 83 6.55 -3.00 1.25
N LEU A 84 5.36 -3.58 1.26
CA LEU A 84 5.07 -4.88 0.66
C LEU A 84 3.79 -4.80 -0.17
N SER A 85 3.86 -5.23 -1.40
CA SER A 85 2.68 -5.64 -2.17
C SER A 85 2.64 -7.17 -2.15
N VAL A 86 1.72 -7.73 -1.36
CA VAL A 86 1.54 -9.18 -1.20
C VAL A 86 0.39 -9.61 -2.08
N LEU A 87 0.70 -10.37 -3.12
CA LEU A 87 -0.24 -10.84 -4.13
C LEU A 87 -0.31 -12.37 -4.11
N PRO A 88 -1.35 -12.97 -4.67
CA PRO A 88 -1.50 -14.42 -4.67
C PRO A 88 -0.32 -15.19 -5.28
N ASN A 89 0.43 -14.56 -6.14
CA ASN A 89 1.47 -15.18 -6.98
C ASN A 89 2.87 -14.62 -6.76
N HIS A 90 3.02 -13.50 -6.06
CA HIS A 90 4.33 -12.92 -5.72
C HIS A 90 4.23 -11.88 -4.61
N ILE A 91 5.38 -11.52 -4.08
CA ILE A 91 5.52 -10.39 -3.18
C ILE A 91 6.50 -9.41 -3.82
N TRP A 92 6.08 -8.15 -3.95
CA TRP A 92 6.97 -7.06 -4.26
C TRP A 92 7.34 -6.34 -2.96
N LEU A 93 8.60 -6.48 -2.56
CA LEU A 93 9.15 -5.87 -1.35
C LEU A 93 10.01 -4.67 -1.74
N MET A 94 9.79 -3.55 -1.09
CA MET A 94 10.62 -2.38 -1.24
C MET A 94 11.13 -1.92 0.14
N ARG A 95 12.45 -1.84 0.28
CA ARG A 95 13.11 -1.24 1.44
C ARG A 95 13.48 0.19 1.11
N LEU A 96 13.11 1.10 2.00
CA LEU A 96 13.34 2.53 1.89
C LEU A 96 14.53 2.94 2.78
N ASP A 97 15.68 3.20 2.19
CA ASP A 97 16.87 3.63 2.92
C ASP A 97 16.97 5.17 2.89
N PRO A 98 16.72 5.87 3.99
CA PRO A 98 16.87 7.31 4.06
C PRO A 98 18.35 7.71 3.99
N ILE A 99 18.74 8.38 2.92
CA ILE A 99 20.11 8.85 2.71
C ILE A 99 20.27 10.30 3.21
N ALA A 100 19.25 11.11 2.95
CA ALA A 100 19.16 12.51 3.40
C ALA A 100 17.68 12.92 3.52
N PRO A 101 17.34 14.06 4.12
CA PRO A 101 15.96 14.51 4.27
C PRO A 101 15.14 14.54 2.97
N GLY A 102 15.77 14.79 1.84
CA GLY A 102 15.15 14.82 0.51
C GLY A 102 15.62 13.70 -0.41
N LEU A 103 16.32 12.67 0.10
CA LEU A 103 16.87 11.58 -0.71
C LEU A 103 16.65 10.25 -0.04
N THR A 104 15.98 9.34 -0.75
CA THR A 104 15.72 7.97 -0.33
C THR A 104 16.23 7.02 -1.41
N ARG A 105 16.89 5.94 -1.01
CA ARG A 105 17.19 4.82 -1.90
C ARG A 105 16.12 3.76 -1.71
N GLU A 106 15.56 3.32 -2.82
CA GLU A 106 14.62 2.21 -2.87
C GLU A 106 15.34 0.95 -3.34
N THR A 107 15.20 -0.11 -2.59
CA THR A 107 15.72 -1.44 -2.97
C THR A 107 14.53 -2.37 -3.13
N CYS A 108 14.23 -2.73 -4.39
CA CYS A 108 13.11 -3.58 -4.74
C CYS A 108 13.55 -5.05 -4.85
N THR A 109 12.74 -5.95 -4.33
CA THR A 109 12.94 -7.40 -4.39
C THR A 109 11.61 -8.07 -4.72
N MET A 110 11.60 -8.90 -5.75
CA MET A 110 10.45 -9.74 -6.08
C MET A 110 10.68 -11.15 -5.54
N LEU A 111 9.72 -11.67 -4.79
CA LEU A 111 9.70 -13.02 -4.25
C LEU A 111 8.55 -13.80 -4.89
N THR A 112 8.81 -15.02 -5.30
CA THR A 112 7.80 -15.92 -5.90
C THR A 112 7.72 -17.22 -5.12
N PRO A 113 6.54 -17.83 -4.99
CA PRO A 113 6.36 -19.06 -4.21
C PRO A 113 7.03 -20.27 -4.85
N ALA A 114 7.29 -20.22 -6.16
CA ALA A 114 7.96 -21.27 -6.92
C ALA A 114 8.86 -20.66 -8.00
N PRO A 115 9.81 -21.41 -8.56
CA PRO A 115 10.54 -20.98 -9.74
C PRO A 115 9.59 -20.65 -10.89
N ILE A 116 9.81 -19.52 -11.52
CA ILE A 116 9.03 -19.04 -12.66
C ILE A 116 9.90 -18.87 -13.90
N GLU A 117 9.29 -18.91 -15.07
CA GLU A 117 9.98 -18.66 -16.32
C GLU A 117 10.56 -17.24 -16.35
N ARG A 118 11.74 -17.12 -16.97
CA ARG A 118 12.49 -15.86 -16.99
C ARG A 118 11.70 -14.70 -17.59
N ASP A 119 10.98 -14.93 -18.66
CA ASP A 119 10.24 -13.88 -19.37
C ASP A 119 9.06 -13.40 -18.52
N ALA A 120 8.30 -14.29 -17.88
CA ALA A 120 7.24 -13.94 -16.96
C ALA A 120 7.78 -13.15 -15.74
N HIS A 121 8.99 -13.51 -15.25
CA HIS A 121 9.66 -12.73 -14.20
C HIS A 121 9.98 -11.31 -14.67
N ILE A 122 10.52 -11.18 -15.87
CA ILE A 122 10.87 -9.87 -16.46
C ILE A 122 9.63 -9.01 -16.62
N ASP A 123 8.56 -9.54 -17.19
CA ASP A 123 7.31 -8.80 -17.44
C ASP A 123 6.70 -8.30 -16.12
N THR A 124 6.62 -9.15 -15.10
CA THR A 124 6.08 -8.77 -13.79
C THR A 124 6.97 -7.73 -13.09
N ARG A 125 8.27 -7.89 -13.15
CA ARG A 125 9.22 -6.92 -12.63
C ARG A 125 9.07 -5.56 -13.32
N ASP A 126 9.01 -5.55 -14.65
CA ASP A 126 8.97 -4.32 -15.44
C ASP A 126 7.64 -3.59 -15.24
N PHE A 127 6.55 -4.33 -15.04
CA PHE A 127 5.28 -3.75 -14.60
C PHE A 127 5.42 -2.98 -13.28
N TRP A 128 5.96 -3.62 -12.23
CA TRP A 128 6.14 -2.95 -10.93
C TRP A 128 7.13 -1.80 -10.97
N LEU A 129 8.18 -1.89 -11.77
CA LEU A 129 9.12 -0.79 -11.97
C LEU A 129 8.47 0.40 -12.67
N SER A 130 7.55 0.14 -13.60
CA SER A 130 6.77 1.21 -14.26
C SER A 130 5.84 1.92 -13.28
N VAL A 131 5.09 1.16 -12.47
CA VAL A 131 4.24 1.73 -11.41
C VAL A 131 5.08 2.55 -10.42
N ASN A 132 6.21 2.01 -9.97
CA ASN A 132 7.11 2.73 -9.06
C ASN A 132 7.69 4.01 -9.67
N ALA A 133 7.96 4.04 -10.96
CA ALA A 133 8.44 5.24 -11.64
C ALA A 133 7.39 6.37 -11.65
N GLU A 134 6.11 6.03 -11.77
CA GLU A 134 5.00 6.96 -11.66
C GLU A 134 4.90 7.52 -10.23
N ASP A 135 5.04 6.66 -9.21
CA ASP A 135 5.07 7.05 -7.80
C ASP A 135 6.25 7.99 -7.48
N ILE A 136 7.44 7.71 -8.00
CA ILE A 136 8.62 8.56 -7.80
C ILE A 136 8.35 9.97 -8.30
N ASP A 137 7.78 10.13 -9.49
CA ASP A 137 7.51 11.46 -10.06
C ASP A 137 6.54 12.26 -9.17
N ILE A 138 5.43 11.65 -8.72
CA ILE A 138 4.44 12.36 -7.91
C ILE A 138 4.97 12.65 -6.50
N VAL A 139 5.71 11.75 -5.88
CA VAL A 139 6.33 11.94 -4.56
C VAL A 139 7.38 13.04 -4.61
N GLU A 140 8.18 13.13 -5.67
CA GLU A 140 9.13 14.23 -5.85
C GLU A 140 8.44 15.59 -6.02
N ARG A 141 7.31 15.62 -6.73
CA ARG A 141 6.48 16.85 -6.83
C ARG A 141 5.92 17.26 -5.48
N ALA A 142 5.36 16.31 -4.71
CA ALA A 142 4.86 16.54 -3.37
C ALA A 142 5.97 17.06 -2.44
N GLN A 143 7.16 16.46 -2.48
CA GLN A 143 8.33 16.92 -1.71
C GLN A 143 8.69 18.38 -2.03
N ARG A 144 8.68 18.77 -3.30
CA ARG A 144 8.94 20.15 -3.70
C ARG A 144 7.90 21.12 -3.17
N GLY A 145 6.62 20.72 -3.17
CA GLY A 145 5.50 21.50 -2.61
C GLY A 145 5.65 21.71 -1.11
N LEU A 146 5.91 20.64 -0.37
CA LEU A 146 6.09 20.67 1.08
C LEU A 146 7.32 21.51 1.49
N THR A 147 8.44 21.34 0.81
CA THR A 147 9.67 22.09 1.09
C THR A 147 9.48 23.61 0.89
N ARG A 148 8.60 24.00 0.00
CA ARG A 148 8.25 25.41 -0.26
C ARG A 148 7.15 25.95 0.66
N GLY A 149 6.61 25.14 1.56
CA GLY A 149 5.49 25.53 2.40
C GLY A 149 4.17 25.75 1.63
N ALA A 150 4.06 25.18 0.42
CA ALA A 150 2.88 25.37 -0.44
C ALA A 150 1.67 24.55 0.00
N VAL A 151 1.88 23.54 0.84
CA VAL A 151 0.81 22.60 1.29
C VAL A 151 0.60 22.82 2.79
N PRO A 152 -0.51 23.43 3.21
CA PRO A 152 -0.85 23.52 4.63
C PRO A 152 -1.28 22.15 5.17
N PRO A 153 -1.10 21.90 6.49
CA PRO A 153 -1.70 20.72 7.12
C PRO A 153 -3.21 20.67 6.89
N GLY A 154 -3.72 19.50 6.56
CA GLY A 154 -5.14 19.26 6.34
C GLY A 154 -5.65 18.05 7.12
N PRO A 155 -6.96 17.87 7.24
CA PRO A 155 -7.54 16.67 7.81
C PRO A 155 -7.30 15.47 6.89
N LEU A 156 -7.06 14.31 7.49
CA LEU A 156 -7.01 13.03 6.77
C LEU A 156 -8.43 12.50 6.54
N SER A 157 -8.64 11.83 5.42
CA SER A 157 -9.89 11.16 5.12
C SER A 157 -9.97 9.82 5.86
N PRO A 158 -11.00 9.60 6.70
CA PRO A 158 -11.18 8.32 7.38
C PRO A 158 -11.31 7.13 6.40
N ARG A 159 -11.83 7.39 5.20
CA ARG A 159 -12.06 6.34 4.19
C ARG A 159 -10.79 5.95 3.42
N PHE A 160 -9.96 6.93 3.08
CA PHE A 160 -8.87 6.73 2.13
C PHE A 160 -7.47 6.83 2.73
N GLU A 161 -7.35 7.38 3.94
CA GLU A 161 -6.06 7.69 4.57
C GLU A 161 -5.95 7.14 6.00
N GLU A 162 -6.79 6.20 6.38
CA GLU A 162 -6.74 5.61 7.72
C GLU A 162 -5.43 4.83 7.96
N PRO A 163 -4.90 4.03 7.01
CA PRO A 163 -3.57 3.43 7.16
C PRO A 163 -2.46 4.47 7.27
N LEU A 164 -2.57 5.58 6.54
CA LEU A 164 -1.66 6.73 6.64
C LEU A 164 -1.72 7.36 8.04
N ASN A 165 -2.91 7.55 8.60
CA ASN A 165 -3.08 8.04 9.97
C ASN A 165 -2.34 7.15 10.98
N ARG A 166 -2.48 5.84 10.84
CA ARG A 166 -1.77 4.88 11.69
C ARG A 166 -0.24 4.99 11.56
N PHE A 167 0.26 5.15 10.34
CA PHE A 167 1.68 5.40 10.10
C PHE A 167 2.16 6.67 10.81
N HIS A 168 1.40 7.78 10.70
CA HIS A 168 1.73 9.03 11.37
C HIS A 168 1.75 8.90 12.90
N ARG A 169 0.84 8.12 13.49
CA ARG A 169 0.84 7.85 14.94
C ARG A 169 2.09 7.09 15.36
N MET A 170 2.45 6.03 14.66
CA MET A 170 3.69 5.28 14.94
C MET A 170 4.93 6.19 14.84
N LEU A 171 4.98 7.11 13.87
CA LEU A 171 6.05 8.10 13.76
C LEU A 171 6.06 9.05 14.95
N ALA A 172 4.89 9.59 15.33
CA ALA A 172 4.77 10.51 16.45
C ALA A 172 5.23 9.85 17.76
N ASP A 173 4.83 8.61 18.01
CA ASP A 173 5.27 7.85 19.17
C ASP A 173 6.80 7.71 19.19
N CYS A 174 7.42 7.32 18.06
CA CYS A 174 8.87 7.23 17.97
C CYS A 174 9.60 8.57 18.20
N MET A 175 8.96 9.69 17.87
CA MET A 175 9.56 11.04 18.00
C MET A 175 9.38 11.64 19.39
N THR A 176 8.43 11.16 20.18
CA THR A 176 8.03 11.76 21.47
C THR A 176 8.39 10.92 22.69
N LEU A 177 8.73 9.64 22.49
CA LEU A 177 9.14 8.75 23.58
C LEU A 177 10.62 8.91 23.90
N ASP A 178 10.96 8.80 25.19
CA ASP A 178 12.33 8.85 25.68
C ASP A 178 13.13 7.57 25.33
N SER A 179 12.43 6.47 25.13
CA SER A 179 13.02 5.16 24.80
C SER A 179 12.15 4.39 23.81
N LEU A 180 12.79 3.80 22.80
CA LEU A 180 12.12 2.88 21.88
C LEU A 180 11.62 1.60 22.56
N ALA A 181 12.12 1.26 23.75
CA ALA A 181 11.61 0.14 24.54
C ALA A 181 10.17 0.37 25.03
N ASP A 182 9.77 1.63 25.13
CA ASP A 182 8.42 2.04 25.56
C ASP A 182 7.46 2.27 24.39
N LEU A 183 7.89 1.94 23.17
CA LEU A 183 7.08 2.14 21.97
C LEU A 183 5.80 1.29 22.02
N PRO A 184 4.62 1.90 22.00
CA PRO A 184 3.36 1.16 22.02
C PRO A 184 3.18 0.35 20.75
N ILE A 185 2.79 -0.90 20.88
CA ILE A 185 2.42 -1.73 19.74
C ILE A 185 0.94 -1.43 19.44
N PRO A 186 0.60 -0.92 18.27
CA PRO A 186 -0.79 -0.66 17.90
C PRO A 186 -1.66 -1.91 17.99
N ALA A 187 -2.82 -1.79 18.62
CA ALA A 187 -3.74 -2.91 18.85
C ALA A 187 -4.41 -3.45 17.58
N GLY A 188 -4.46 -2.63 16.53
CA GLY A 188 -5.23 -2.96 15.33
C GLY A 188 -6.67 -2.47 15.43
N ASP A 189 -7.46 -2.82 14.42
CA ASP A 189 -8.88 -2.47 14.35
C ASP A 189 -9.68 -3.33 15.35
N ASP A 190 -10.71 -2.74 15.91
CA ASP A 190 -11.73 -3.49 16.67
C ASP A 190 -12.55 -4.34 15.67
N PRO A 191 -12.57 -5.67 15.79
CA PRO A 191 -13.35 -6.52 14.90
C PRO A 191 -14.86 -6.27 15.00
N ASN A 192 -15.32 -5.57 16.04
CA ASN A 192 -16.73 -5.18 16.21
C ASN A 192 -17.02 -3.79 15.63
N ASP A 193 -16.01 -3.02 15.27
CA ASP A 193 -16.20 -1.74 14.60
C ASP A 193 -16.79 -2.00 13.20
N PRO A 194 -17.94 -1.40 12.87
CA PRO A 194 -18.53 -1.52 11.53
C PRO A 194 -17.56 -1.12 10.41
N ASP A 195 -16.70 -0.15 10.66
CA ASP A 195 -15.70 0.31 9.69
C ASP A 195 -14.52 -0.66 9.55
N ALA A 196 -14.19 -1.43 10.59
CA ALA A 196 -13.18 -2.49 10.52
C ALA A 196 -13.60 -3.64 9.60
N ARG A 197 -14.89 -3.82 9.38
CA ARG A 197 -15.42 -4.84 8.46
C ARG A 197 -15.17 -4.55 7.00
N TRP A 198 -14.78 -3.33 6.68
CA TRP A 198 -14.40 -2.95 5.33
C TRP A 198 -13.07 -3.56 4.90
N GLY A 199 -12.66 -4.58 5.31
CA GLY A 199 -11.46 -5.30 4.93
C GLY A 199 -11.61 -6.78 5.17
N ALA A 200 -12.71 -7.16 5.79
CA ALA A 200 -13.04 -8.56 5.95
C ALA A 200 -13.63 -9.12 4.64
N ALA A 201 -13.21 -10.33 4.27
CA ALA A 201 -13.79 -11.05 3.13
C ALA A 201 -15.32 -11.21 3.22
N GLU A 202 -15.87 -11.08 4.43
CA GLU A 202 -17.30 -11.18 4.75
C GLU A 202 -18.09 -9.89 4.40
N ASN A 203 -17.41 -8.77 4.17
CA ASN A 203 -18.04 -7.51 3.77
C ASN A 203 -17.25 -6.85 2.62
N PRO A 204 -17.25 -7.46 1.43
CA PRO A 204 -16.39 -7.02 0.32
C PRO A 204 -16.87 -5.73 -0.36
N THR A 205 -18.05 -5.21 0.01
CA THR A 205 -18.60 -4.03 -0.66
C THR A 205 -18.57 -2.84 0.29
N PRO A 206 -17.50 -2.02 0.23
CA PRO A 206 -17.55 -0.72 0.90
C PRO A 206 -18.68 0.11 0.33
N PRO A 207 -19.31 0.98 1.14
CA PRO A 207 -20.33 1.90 0.63
C PRO A 207 -19.71 2.70 -0.52
N THR A 208 -20.42 2.73 -1.64
CA THR A 208 -20.03 3.51 -2.81
C THR A 208 -20.04 4.98 -2.41
N ILE A 209 -18.89 5.55 -2.15
CA ILE A 209 -18.75 7.00 -2.08
C ILE A 209 -18.66 7.46 -3.52
N ASP A 210 -19.72 8.03 -4.02
CA ASP A 210 -19.72 8.69 -5.32
C ASP A 210 -18.78 9.91 -5.18
N ILE A 211 -17.54 9.74 -5.62
CA ILE A 211 -16.62 10.86 -5.74
C ILE A 211 -17.13 11.61 -6.97
N ALA A 212 -18.00 12.59 -6.72
CA ALA A 212 -18.46 13.51 -7.75
C ALA A 212 -17.22 14.05 -8.51
N ARG A 213 -17.26 13.90 -9.80
CA ARG A 213 -16.24 14.30 -10.78
C ARG A 213 -15.89 15.78 -10.67
#